data_04193bdef5bbed18dd339d46a359cab0
#
_entry.id   04193bdef5bbed18dd339d46a359cab0
#
_cell.length_a   1.000
_cell.length_b   1.000
_cell.length_c   1.000
_cell.angle_alpha   90.00
_cell.angle_beta   90.00
_cell.angle_gamma   90.00
#
_symmetry.space_group_name_H-M   'P 1'
#
loop_
_entity.id
_entity.type
_entity.pdbx_description
1 polymer ?
#
loop_
_entity_poly.entity_id
_entity_poly.type
_entity_poly.pdbx_seq_one_letter_code
_entity_poly.pdbx_strand_id
1 'polypeptide(L)'
;MLTEVKWGFIGCGEVTEKKSGPAFSLIPGSSVVAVMSRNEERARSYAQRHHIPRWYTDPLRLIEDPEVNAIYIATPPSSHVTFAIMAMKSGKPVYVEKPLAATYEECLRVNRVARETGVPCFVAYYRRYLPYFLKVNEIVRAGTIGKVVGVQIRFAVPPRDLDYNRKQLPWRVQRDIAGGGYFYDLAPHQLDLLQELFGPITHVSGFCANRAGLYETEDTVSASFQFVDGLPGSGTWCFCAHDSARTDRIQIIGDQGQLHFSVFTYEPITLQTQEGTQQLQIPNPPHVQLPLIEQVVKHLQGTATCSLDSVSATSVNWVMDKILHKL
;
A
#
# COMPACT_ATOMS: atom_id res chain seq x y z
N MET A 1 6.43 -6.09 24.62
CA MET A 1 4.99 -5.80 24.38
C MET A 1 4.69 -4.44 24.96
N LEU A 2 3.99 -3.57 24.22
CA LEU A 2 3.65 -2.23 24.67
C LEU A 2 2.27 -2.26 25.33
N THR A 3 2.11 -1.57 26.45
CA THR A 3 0.79 -1.37 27.11
C THR A 3 -0.03 -0.32 26.36
N GLU A 4 0.64 0.71 25.85
CA GLU A 4 0.09 1.77 25.03
C GLU A 4 1.03 2.05 23.86
N VAL A 5 0.49 2.25 22.65
CA VAL A 5 1.24 2.60 21.46
C VAL A 5 1.20 4.10 21.23
N LYS A 6 2.33 4.76 21.47
CA LYS A 6 2.51 6.22 21.34
C LYS A 6 3.26 6.53 20.04
N TRP A 7 2.52 6.97 19.04
CA TRP A 7 3.03 7.16 17.70
C TRP A 7 3.73 8.51 17.50
N GLY A 8 4.88 8.45 16.84
CA GLY A 8 5.51 9.60 16.20
C GLY A 8 5.30 9.53 14.68
N PHE A 9 4.73 10.57 14.08
CA PHE A 9 4.51 10.64 12.63
C PHE A 9 5.67 11.35 11.94
N ILE A 10 6.31 10.69 10.99
CA ILE A 10 7.25 11.30 10.05
C ILE A 10 6.51 11.58 8.75
N GLY A 11 6.14 12.84 8.54
CA GLY A 11 5.35 13.32 7.42
C GLY A 11 3.95 13.79 7.84
N CYS A 12 3.61 15.03 7.48
CA CYS A 12 2.33 15.70 7.72
C CYS A 12 1.68 16.02 6.37
N GLY A 13 1.40 14.99 5.56
CA GLY A 13 0.87 15.12 4.21
C GLY A 13 -0.61 14.81 4.12
N GLU A 14 -1.14 14.82 2.89
CA GLU A 14 -2.55 14.55 2.62
C GLU A 14 -3.03 13.17 3.13
N VAL A 15 -2.14 12.18 3.12
CA VAL A 15 -2.45 10.82 3.60
C VAL A 15 -2.77 10.85 5.10
N THR A 16 -1.95 11.54 5.89
CA THR A 16 -2.16 11.67 7.34
C THR A 16 -3.36 12.56 7.68
N GLU A 17 -3.70 13.53 6.83
CA GLU A 17 -4.89 14.37 7.05
C GLU A 17 -6.19 13.61 6.84
N LYS A 18 -6.29 12.85 5.75
CA LYS A 18 -7.58 12.34 5.26
C LYS A 18 -7.77 10.83 5.45
N LYS A 19 -6.71 10.04 5.42
CA LYS A 19 -6.83 8.58 5.31
C LYS A 19 -6.39 7.83 6.57
N SER A 20 -5.22 8.16 7.10
CA SER A 20 -4.62 7.38 8.19
C SER A 20 -4.62 8.09 9.53
N GLY A 21 -4.28 9.38 9.58
CA GLY A 21 -4.03 10.08 10.85
C GLY A 21 -5.13 9.94 11.90
N PRO A 22 -6.40 10.24 11.58
CA PRO A 22 -7.48 10.11 12.56
C PRO A 22 -7.65 8.68 13.12
N ALA A 23 -7.35 7.66 12.29
CA ALA A 23 -7.52 6.26 12.69
C ALA A 23 -6.66 5.86 13.89
N PHE A 24 -5.45 6.40 14.03
CA PHE A 24 -4.54 6.05 15.12
C PHE A 24 -5.08 6.39 16.50
N SER A 25 -5.81 7.50 16.62
CA SER A 25 -6.40 7.97 17.89
C SER A 25 -7.77 7.36 18.18
N LEU A 26 -8.38 6.65 17.23
CA LEU A 26 -9.65 5.95 17.42
C LEU A 26 -9.48 4.55 18.02
N ILE A 27 -8.25 4.04 18.09
CA ILE A 27 -7.96 2.68 18.57
C ILE A 27 -7.62 2.73 20.05
N PRO A 28 -8.27 1.92 20.92
CA PRO A 28 -7.95 1.85 22.34
C PRO A 28 -6.48 1.52 22.59
N GLY A 29 -5.83 2.30 23.46
CA GLY A 29 -4.41 2.14 23.77
C GLY A 29 -3.47 2.59 22.64
N SER A 30 -3.94 3.47 21.76
CA SER A 30 -3.14 4.08 20.70
C SER A 30 -3.34 5.59 20.67
N SER A 31 -2.26 6.34 20.58
CA SER A 31 -2.28 7.81 20.55
C SER A 31 -1.16 8.37 19.66
N VAL A 32 -1.39 9.54 19.06
CA VAL A 32 -0.37 10.27 18.32
C VAL A 32 0.21 11.34 19.24
N VAL A 33 1.47 11.22 19.59
CA VAL A 33 2.12 12.10 20.59
C VAL A 33 3.12 13.09 19.99
N ALA A 34 3.57 12.84 18.77
CA ALA A 34 4.52 13.70 18.08
C ALA A 34 4.34 13.63 16.55
N VAL A 35 4.64 14.74 15.87
CA VAL A 35 4.66 14.80 14.40
C VAL A 35 5.90 15.53 13.90
N MET A 36 6.34 15.16 12.70
CA MET A 36 7.50 15.79 12.06
C MET A 36 7.21 16.19 10.62
N SER A 37 7.61 17.39 10.26
CA SER A 37 7.75 17.84 8.88
C SER A 37 8.98 18.74 8.75
N ARG A 38 9.73 18.63 7.63
CA ARG A 38 10.85 19.53 7.33
C ARG A 38 10.42 20.99 7.22
N ASN A 39 9.14 21.24 6.96
CA ASN A 39 8.55 22.57 6.99
C ASN A 39 7.95 22.78 8.40
N GLU A 40 8.52 23.74 9.15
CA GLU A 40 8.16 24.05 10.53
C GLU A 40 6.70 24.46 10.67
N GLU A 41 6.24 25.36 9.81
CA GLU A 41 4.86 25.86 9.85
C GLU A 41 3.85 24.72 9.62
N ARG A 42 4.17 23.80 8.70
CA ARG A 42 3.35 22.60 8.46
C ARG A 42 3.32 21.70 9.67
N ALA A 43 4.46 21.42 10.31
CA ALA A 43 4.53 20.56 11.49
C ALA A 43 3.71 21.17 12.64
N ARG A 44 3.90 22.46 12.92
CA ARG A 44 3.20 23.20 13.97
C ARG A 44 1.69 23.27 13.71
N SER A 45 1.29 23.66 12.50
CA SER A 45 -0.13 23.74 12.12
C SER A 45 -0.82 22.38 12.19
N TYR A 46 -0.15 21.30 11.74
CA TYR A 46 -0.68 19.94 11.85
C TYR A 46 -0.89 19.55 13.33
N ALA A 47 0.12 19.76 14.17
CA ALA A 47 0.05 19.45 15.60
C ALA A 47 -1.09 20.20 16.31
N GLN A 48 -1.25 21.49 16.01
CA GLN A 48 -2.33 22.31 16.58
C GLN A 48 -3.72 21.80 16.16
N ARG A 49 -3.95 21.55 14.87
CA ARG A 49 -5.26 21.11 14.35
C ARG A 49 -5.67 19.73 14.83
N HIS A 50 -4.71 18.86 15.08
CA HIS A 50 -4.94 17.49 15.54
C HIS A 50 -4.68 17.29 17.04
N HIS A 51 -4.48 18.37 17.80
CA HIS A 51 -4.22 18.35 19.25
C HIS A 51 -3.04 17.44 19.65
N ILE A 52 -1.99 17.39 18.81
CA ILE A 52 -0.80 16.60 19.08
C ILE A 52 0.19 17.44 19.89
N PRO A 53 0.68 16.94 21.04
CA PRO A 53 1.42 17.77 22.01
C PRO A 53 2.79 18.23 21.52
N ARG A 54 3.42 17.49 20.57
CA ARG A 54 4.80 17.77 20.13
C ARG A 54 4.91 17.79 18.62
N TRP A 55 5.80 18.65 18.13
CA TRP A 55 6.16 18.68 16.72
C TRP A 55 7.68 18.91 16.56
N TYR A 56 8.23 18.41 15.44
CA TYR A 56 9.65 18.43 15.13
C TYR A 56 9.87 18.80 13.66
N THR A 57 11.06 19.35 13.37
CA THR A 57 11.55 19.54 11.99
C THR A 57 12.64 18.52 11.62
N ASP A 58 13.22 17.88 12.63
CA ASP A 58 14.27 16.87 12.50
C ASP A 58 13.68 15.48 12.85
N PRO A 59 13.76 14.50 11.95
CA PRO A 59 13.26 13.14 12.19
C PRO A 59 13.99 12.43 13.33
N LEU A 60 15.29 12.71 13.54
CA LEU A 60 16.05 12.07 14.59
C LEU A 60 15.53 12.49 15.97
N ARG A 61 15.26 13.78 16.16
CA ARG A 61 14.65 14.27 17.41
C ARG A 61 13.30 13.65 17.73
N LEU A 62 12.47 13.42 16.71
CA LEU A 62 11.20 12.71 16.92
C LEU A 62 11.45 11.24 17.27
N ILE A 63 12.37 10.57 16.58
CA ILE A 63 12.70 9.16 16.83
C ILE A 63 13.32 8.98 18.24
N GLU A 64 14.10 9.93 18.73
CA GLU A 64 14.73 9.88 20.06
C GLU A 64 13.80 10.35 21.19
N ASP A 65 12.65 10.93 20.90
CA ASP A 65 11.69 11.36 21.93
C ASP A 65 11.28 10.16 22.80
N PRO A 66 11.50 10.19 24.13
CA PRO A 66 11.18 9.07 25.03
C PRO A 66 9.68 8.77 25.12
N GLU A 67 8.81 9.72 24.82
CA GLU A 67 7.36 9.51 24.79
C GLU A 67 6.89 8.81 23.51
N VAL A 68 7.70 8.75 22.45
CA VAL A 68 7.39 8.05 21.22
C VAL A 68 7.91 6.61 21.33
N ASN A 69 7.05 5.61 21.15
CA ASN A 69 7.46 4.21 21.19
C ASN A 69 7.15 3.42 19.90
N ALA A 70 6.53 4.07 18.92
CA ALA A 70 6.33 3.53 17.58
C ALA A 70 6.35 4.65 16.53
N ILE A 71 6.81 4.38 15.31
CA ILE A 71 6.98 5.36 14.24
C ILE A 71 6.04 5.05 13.07
N TYR A 72 5.28 6.04 12.65
CA TYR A 72 4.56 6.00 11.38
C TYR A 72 5.27 6.87 10.33
N ILE A 73 5.60 6.28 9.17
CA ILE A 73 6.29 6.96 8.07
C ILE A 73 5.29 7.17 6.93
N ALA A 74 4.96 8.44 6.66
CA ALA A 74 4.01 8.88 5.64
C ALA A 74 4.63 9.91 4.68
N THR A 75 5.88 9.73 4.37
CA THR A 75 6.65 10.53 3.40
C THR A 75 6.60 9.89 2.01
N PRO A 76 7.18 10.48 0.96
CA PRO A 76 7.38 9.80 -0.32
C PRO A 76 8.33 8.59 -0.22
N PRO A 77 8.18 7.57 -1.11
CA PRO A 77 8.92 6.31 -1.06
C PRO A 77 10.45 6.43 -0.97
N SER A 78 11.04 7.44 -1.62
CA SER A 78 12.51 7.69 -1.60
C SER A 78 13.10 7.89 -0.20
N SER A 79 12.29 8.20 0.80
CA SER A 79 12.75 8.41 2.18
C SER A 79 12.33 7.31 3.16
N HIS A 80 11.47 6.37 2.74
CA HIS A 80 10.94 5.31 3.61
C HIS A 80 12.06 4.49 4.26
N VAL A 81 13.02 4.03 3.46
CA VAL A 81 14.12 3.17 3.92
C VAL A 81 14.98 3.86 4.97
N THR A 82 15.33 5.12 4.72
CA THR A 82 16.15 5.90 5.65
C THR A 82 15.49 6.01 7.01
N PHE A 83 14.24 6.43 7.05
CA PHE A 83 13.52 6.62 8.31
C PHE A 83 13.15 5.30 8.99
N ALA A 84 12.81 4.26 8.23
CA ALA A 84 12.54 2.93 8.79
C ALA A 84 13.77 2.34 9.47
N ILE A 85 14.94 2.43 8.83
CA ILE A 85 16.21 1.95 9.40
C ILE A 85 16.59 2.75 10.65
N MET A 86 16.45 4.08 10.62
CA MET A 86 16.72 4.92 11.79
C MET A 86 15.83 4.52 12.97
N ALA A 87 14.54 4.37 12.76
CA ALA A 87 13.58 4.00 13.80
C ALA A 87 13.87 2.61 14.38
N MET A 88 14.08 1.60 13.52
CA MET A 88 14.38 0.23 13.97
C MET A 88 15.69 0.15 14.75
N LYS A 89 16.74 0.86 14.33
CA LYS A 89 18.01 0.94 15.07
C LYS A 89 17.87 1.62 16.43
N SER A 90 16.85 2.47 16.60
CA SER A 90 16.49 3.08 17.89
C SER A 90 15.51 2.21 18.69
N GLY A 91 15.26 0.97 18.28
CA GLY A 91 14.37 0.02 18.95
C GLY A 91 12.88 0.32 18.80
N LYS A 92 12.47 1.20 17.87
CA LYS A 92 11.08 1.61 17.69
C LYS A 92 10.44 0.89 16.51
N PRO A 93 9.34 0.14 16.72
CA PRO A 93 8.53 -0.46 15.67
C PRO A 93 8.09 0.57 14.63
N VAL A 94 7.99 0.12 13.38
CA VAL A 94 7.66 0.97 12.23
C VAL A 94 6.37 0.53 11.56
N TYR A 95 5.52 1.49 11.24
CA TYR A 95 4.46 1.37 10.25
C TYR A 95 4.76 2.34 9.12
N VAL A 96 4.95 1.84 7.90
CA VAL A 96 5.38 2.66 6.76
C VAL A 96 4.35 2.61 5.62
N GLU A 97 4.13 3.75 4.96
CA GLU A 97 3.29 3.80 3.77
C GLU A 97 3.84 2.92 2.64
N LYS A 98 2.92 2.45 1.83
CA LYS A 98 3.26 1.67 0.62
C LYS A 98 3.70 2.60 -0.55
N PRO A 99 4.53 2.10 -1.48
CA PRO A 99 5.31 0.86 -1.39
C PRO A 99 6.36 0.96 -0.29
N LEU A 100 6.86 -0.18 0.19
CA LEU A 100 7.86 -0.21 1.26
C LEU A 100 9.09 0.67 0.94
N ALA A 101 9.52 0.64 -0.32
CA ALA A 101 10.65 1.39 -0.83
C ALA A 101 10.49 1.69 -2.32
N ALA A 102 11.41 2.48 -2.90
CA ALA A 102 11.43 2.79 -4.32
C ALA A 102 12.01 1.65 -5.18
N THR A 103 12.72 0.68 -4.59
CA THR A 103 13.30 -0.49 -5.26
C THR A 103 13.23 -1.75 -4.39
N TYR A 104 13.32 -2.92 -5.05
CA TYR A 104 13.42 -4.20 -4.36
C TYR A 104 14.67 -4.32 -3.47
N GLU A 105 15.83 -3.84 -3.95
CA GLU A 105 17.05 -3.84 -3.17
C GLU A 105 16.94 -3.05 -1.86
N GLU A 106 16.28 -1.92 -1.91
CA GLU A 106 15.99 -1.12 -0.72
C GLU A 106 15.10 -1.87 0.27
N CYS A 107 14.11 -2.63 -0.21
CA CYS A 107 13.29 -3.51 0.64
C CYS A 107 14.15 -4.56 1.34
N LEU A 108 15.11 -5.18 0.65
CA LEU A 108 16.03 -6.14 1.25
C LEU A 108 16.89 -5.52 2.36
N ARG A 109 17.26 -4.24 2.22
CA ARG A 109 17.98 -3.50 3.30
C ARG A 109 17.11 -3.33 4.54
N VAL A 110 15.84 -2.97 4.37
CA VAL A 110 14.87 -2.87 5.48
C VAL A 110 14.72 -4.21 6.18
N ASN A 111 14.52 -5.30 5.43
CA ASN A 111 14.38 -6.65 5.98
C ASN A 111 15.61 -7.12 6.76
N ARG A 112 16.80 -6.76 6.28
CA ARG A 112 18.05 -7.06 6.99
C ARG A 112 18.06 -6.38 8.36
N VAL A 113 17.79 -5.08 8.40
CA VAL A 113 17.79 -4.32 9.65
C VAL A 113 16.70 -4.79 10.60
N ALA A 114 15.49 -5.10 10.10
CA ALA A 114 14.42 -5.66 10.92
C ALA A 114 14.85 -6.98 11.60
N ARG A 115 15.55 -7.86 10.87
CA ARG A 115 16.10 -9.10 11.44
C ARG A 115 17.24 -8.85 12.44
N GLU A 116 18.17 -7.96 12.12
CA GLU A 116 19.33 -7.63 12.99
C GLU A 116 18.88 -7.00 14.31
N THR A 117 17.86 -6.16 14.29
CA THR A 117 17.36 -5.46 15.49
C THR A 117 16.28 -6.21 16.23
N GLY A 118 15.60 -7.16 15.59
CA GLY A 118 14.39 -7.80 16.12
C GLY A 118 13.17 -6.87 16.19
N VAL A 119 13.26 -5.68 15.59
CA VAL A 119 12.19 -4.66 15.60
C VAL A 119 11.30 -4.80 14.37
N PRO A 120 9.98 -4.93 14.52
CA PRO A 120 9.08 -5.13 13.41
C PRO A 120 8.90 -3.87 12.56
N CYS A 121 8.75 -4.08 11.24
CA CYS A 121 8.40 -3.06 10.26
C CYS A 121 7.17 -3.53 9.48
N PHE A 122 6.02 -2.86 9.66
CA PHE A 122 4.76 -3.14 8.98
C PHE A 122 4.57 -2.18 7.80
N VAL A 123 3.87 -2.65 6.75
CA VAL A 123 3.63 -1.87 5.54
C VAL A 123 2.13 -1.65 5.31
N ALA A 124 1.76 -0.46 4.88
CA ALA A 124 0.37 0.02 4.80
C ALA A 124 -0.42 -0.56 3.61
N TYR A 125 -0.39 -1.89 3.41
CA TYR A 125 -1.26 -2.57 2.47
C TYR A 125 -2.65 -2.82 3.08
N TYR A 126 -3.30 -1.74 3.52
CA TYR A 126 -4.51 -1.73 4.34
C TYR A 126 -5.72 -2.40 3.69
N ARG A 127 -5.72 -2.57 2.36
CA ARG A 127 -6.83 -3.21 1.64
C ARG A 127 -7.08 -4.63 2.09
N ARG A 128 -6.04 -5.39 2.49
CA ARG A 128 -6.21 -6.75 3.01
C ARG A 128 -7.19 -6.85 4.19
N TYR A 129 -7.34 -5.78 4.97
CA TYR A 129 -8.18 -5.73 6.15
C TYR A 129 -9.51 -4.99 5.95
N LEU A 130 -9.77 -4.45 4.74
CA LEU A 130 -11.05 -3.84 4.45
C LEU A 130 -12.16 -4.88 4.28
N PRO A 131 -13.37 -4.67 4.84
CA PRO A 131 -14.50 -5.60 4.73
C PRO A 131 -14.79 -6.04 3.28
N TYR A 132 -14.64 -5.11 2.34
CA TYR A 132 -14.81 -5.39 0.91
C TYR A 132 -13.86 -6.49 0.40
N PHE A 133 -12.57 -6.43 0.70
CA PHE A 133 -11.59 -7.43 0.26
C PHE A 133 -11.59 -8.70 1.11
N LEU A 134 -11.99 -8.59 2.39
CA LEU A 134 -12.25 -9.78 3.22
C LEU A 134 -13.40 -10.60 2.64
N LYS A 135 -14.44 -9.94 2.07
CA LYS A 135 -15.52 -10.65 1.38
C LYS A 135 -15.05 -11.32 0.09
N VAL A 136 -14.19 -10.69 -0.69
CA VAL A 136 -13.54 -11.31 -1.85
C VAL A 136 -12.78 -12.58 -1.43
N ASN A 137 -11.98 -12.47 -0.37
CA ASN A 137 -11.21 -13.61 0.18
C ASN A 137 -12.14 -14.74 0.64
N GLU A 138 -13.22 -14.43 1.36
CA GLU A 138 -14.23 -15.40 1.79
C GLU A 138 -14.81 -16.18 0.59
N ILE A 139 -15.25 -15.48 -0.47
CA ILE A 139 -15.84 -16.10 -1.66
C ILE A 139 -14.85 -17.04 -2.36
N VAL A 140 -13.59 -16.60 -2.51
CA VAL A 140 -12.53 -17.41 -3.14
C VAL A 140 -12.21 -18.64 -2.30
N ARG A 141 -12.02 -18.47 -0.99
CA ARG A 141 -11.69 -19.58 -0.06
C ARG A 141 -12.84 -20.57 0.13
N ALA A 142 -14.07 -20.10 0.02
CA ALA A 142 -15.25 -21.00 0.07
C ALA A 142 -15.40 -21.87 -1.17
N GLY A 143 -14.59 -21.63 -2.23
CA GLY A 143 -14.69 -22.38 -3.48
C GLY A 143 -15.97 -22.07 -4.27
N THR A 144 -16.62 -20.93 -4.04
CA THR A 144 -17.91 -20.57 -4.68
C THR A 144 -17.83 -20.51 -6.20
N ILE A 145 -16.64 -20.20 -6.76
CA ILE A 145 -16.40 -20.19 -8.21
C ILE A 145 -15.66 -21.44 -8.70
N GLY A 146 -15.54 -22.48 -7.85
CA GLY A 146 -14.78 -23.68 -8.14
C GLY A 146 -13.27 -23.46 -8.06
N LYS A 147 -12.50 -24.29 -8.77
CA LYS A 147 -11.04 -24.16 -8.85
C LYS A 147 -10.68 -22.93 -9.68
N VAL A 148 -9.90 -22.02 -9.12
CA VAL A 148 -9.40 -20.84 -9.84
C VAL A 148 -8.44 -21.28 -10.95
N VAL A 149 -8.66 -20.81 -12.17
CA VAL A 149 -7.90 -21.17 -13.37
C VAL A 149 -7.20 -19.97 -14.01
N GLY A 150 -7.50 -18.75 -13.60
CA GLY A 150 -6.84 -17.56 -14.11
C GLY A 150 -7.25 -16.28 -13.37
N VAL A 151 -6.37 -15.28 -13.44
CA VAL A 151 -6.59 -13.94 -12.85
C VAL A 151 -6.24 -12.87 -13.86
N GLN A 152 -7.06 -11.83 -13.94
CA GLN A 152 -6.82 -10.69 -14.81
C GLN A 152 -6.98 -9.36 -14.07
N ILE A 153 -6.04 -8.45 -14.28
CA ILE A 153 -6.11 -7.05 -13.84
C ILE A 153 -6.30 -6.17 -15.06
N ARG A 154 -7.28 -5.30 -15.03
CA ARG A 154 -7.46 -4.24 -16.02
C ARG A 154 -7.65 -2.92 -15.30
N PHE A 155 -6.67 -2.03 -15.46
CA PHE A 155 -6.70 -0.69 -14.87
C PHE A 155 -6.37 0.35 -15.94
N ALA A 156 -7.28 1.28 -16.17
CA ALA A 156 -7.07 2.38 -17.11
C ALA A 156 -7.72 3.65 -16.56
N VAL A 157 -6.97 4.75 -16.56
CA VAL A 157 -7.43 6.07 -16.12
C VAL A 157 -6.84 7.14 -17.03
N PRO A 158 -7.53 8.29 -17.21
CA PRO A 158 -6.95 9.43 -17.89
C PRO A 158 -5.81 10.05 -17.07
N PRO A 159 -4.93 10.83 -17.72
CA PRO A 159 -3.98 11.69 -17.03
C PRO A 159 -4.70 12.63 -16.05
N ARG A 160 -4.03 13.01 -14.98
CA ARG A 160 -4.54 13.99 -14.04
C ARG A 160 -4.20 15.40 -14.52
N ASP A 161 -4.98 16.39 -14.14
CA ASP A 161 -4.76 17.80 -14.54
C ASP A 161 -3.32 18.27 -14.24
N LEU A 162 -2.77 17.85 -13.10
CA LEU A 162 -1.41 18.20 -12.69
C LEU A 162 -0.31 17.58 -13.59
N ASP A 163 -0.61 16.52 -14.35
CA ASP A 163 0.36 15.85 -15.23
C ASP A 163 0.70 16.71 -16.45
N TYR A 164 -0.17 17.65 -16.80
CA TYR A 164 0.06 18.61 -17.89
C TYR A 164 0.95 19.80 -17.49
N ASN A 165 1.17 20.00 -16.18
CA ASN A 165 2.04 21.07 -15.68
C ASN A 165 3.51 20.61 -15.61
N ARG A 166 4.22 20.64 -16.74
CA ARG A 166 5.63 20.22 -16.82
C ARG A 166 6.59 20.98 -15.88
N LYS A 167 6.20 22.17 -15.41
CA LYS A 167 7.03 22.96 -14.48
C LYS A 167 6.89 22.51 -13.03
N GLN A 168 5.80 21.80 -12.71
CA GLN A 168 5.50 21.37 -11.35
C GLN A 168 4.78 20.00 -11.36
N LEU A 169 5.46 19.00 -11.88
CA LEU A 169 4.94 17.64 -11.90
C LEU A 169 4.75 17.11 -10.49
N PRO A 170 3.67 16.34 -10.23
CA PRO A 170 3.49 15.67 -8.95
C PRO A 170 4.65 14.71 -8.67
N TRP A 171 5.06 14.61 -7.40
CA TRP A 171 6.16 13.74 -6.98
C TRP A 171 5.97 12.27 -7.39
N ARG A 172 4.70 11.86 -7.55
CA ARG A 172 4.34 10.48 -7.94
C ARG A 172 4.84 10.06 -9.31
N VAL A 173 5.07 11.00 -10.21
CA VAL A 173 5.60 10.74 -11.56
C VAL A 173 7.08 11.11 -11.71
N GLN A 174 7.74 11.53 -10.62
CA GLN A 174 9.17 11.76 -10.57
C GLN A 174 9.89 10.47 -10.16
N ARG A 175 10.71 9.92 -11.05
CA ARG A 175 11.36 8.59 -10.88
C ARG A 175 12.18 8.49 -9.60
N ASP A 176 12.97 9.50 -9.30
CA ASP A 176 13.85 9.54 -8.12
C ASP A 176 13.10 9.58 -6.78
N ILE A 177 11.81 9.99 -6.82
CA ILE A 177 10.99 10.12 -5.61
C ILE A 177 10.03 8.94 -5.44
N ALA A 178 9.37 8.54 -6.53
CA ALA A 178 8.31 7.53 -6.51
C ALA A 178 8.77 6.15 -6.98
N GLY A 179 9.96 6.02 -7.57
CA GLY A 179 10.47 4.77 -8.12
C GLY A 179 9.96 4.46 -9.53
N GLY A 180 8.67 4.30 -9.76
CA GLY A 180 8.08 3.88 -11.04
C GLY A 180 6.73 4.52 -11.35
N GLY A 181 6.56 5.79 -11.03
CA GLY A 181 5.38 6.57 -11.40
C GLY A 181 4.07 6.06 -10.79
N TYR A 182 2.98 6.30 -11.49
CA TYR A 182 1.65 5.85 -11.07
C TYR A 182 1.53 4.32 -10.98
N PHE A 183 2.31 3.58 -11.74
CA PHE A 183 2.36 2.12 -11.62
C PHE A 183 2.82 1.72 -10.20
N TYR A 184 3.89 2.34 -9.68
CA TYR A 184 4.37 2.10 -8.30
C TYR A 184 3.43 2.62 -7.21
N ASP A 185 2.61 3.62 -7.51
CA ASP A 185 1.61 4.13 -6.55
C ASP A 185 0.37 3.22 -6.46
N LEU A 186 -0.08 2.64 -7.59
CA LEU A 186 -1.39 2.00 -7.68
C LEU A 186 -1.33 0.47 -7.82
N ALA A 187 -0.49 -0.07 -8.71
CA ALA A 187 -0.39 -1.51 -8.93
C ALA A 187 -0.04 -2.33 -7.67
N PRO A 188 0.76 -1.82 -6.71
CA PRO A 188 1.07 -2.54 -5.49
C PRO A 188 -0.16 -3.01 -4.72
N HIS A 189 -1.23 -2.23 -4.70
CA HIS A 189 -2.46 -2.62 -4.03
C HIS A 189 -3.17 -3.82 -4.67
N GLN A 190 -3.09 -3.94 -5.99
CA GLN A 190 -3.67 -5.05 -6.74
C GLN A 190 -2.81 -6.30 -6.62
N LEU A 191 -1.50 -6.14 -6.81
CA LEU A 191 -0.53 -7.23 -6.70
C LEU A 191 -0.47 -7.81 -5.28
N ASP A 192 -0.52 -6.95 -4.27
CA ASP A 192 -0.56 -7.35 -2.87
C ASP A 192 -1.79 -8.19 -2.53
N LEU A 193 -2.98 -7.73 -2.95
CA LEU A 193 -4.23 -8.47 -2.75
C LEU A 193 -4.22 -9.84 -3.43
N LEU A 194 -3.69 -9.94 -4.64
CA LEU A 194 -3.62 -11.20 -5.36
C LEU A 194 -2.60 -12.15 -4.73
N GLN A 195 -1.47 -11.65 -4.23
CA GLN A 195 -0.51 -12.48 -3.50
C GLN A 195 -1.04 -12.94 -2.14
N GLU A 196 -1.92 -12.19 -1.49
CA GLU A 196 -2.64 -12.64 -0.29
C GLU A 196 -3.60 -13.79 -0.59
N LEU A 197 -4.26 -13.76 -1.75
CA LEU A 197 -5.22 -14.79 -2.15
C LEU A 197 -4.56 -16.07 -2.65
N PHE A 198 -3.48 -15.96 -3.44
CA PHE A 198 -2.93 -17.05 -4.23
C PHE A 198 -1.46 -17.38 -3.92
N GLY A 199 -0.88 -16.71 -2.92
CA GLY A 199 0.54 -16.85 -2.60
C GLY A 199 1.44 -15.98 -3.49
N PRO A 200 2.76 -16.07 -3.31
CA PRO A 200 3.71 -15.20 -4.03
C PRO A 200 3.71 -15.46 -5.54
N ILE A 201 3.89 -14.39 -6.30
CA ILE A 201 4.19 -14.44 -7.73
C ILE A 201 5.66 -14.83 -7.88
N THR A 202 5.94 -15.91 -8.62
CA THR A 202 7.28 -16.49 -8.78
C THR A 202 7.88 -16.25 -10.16
N HIS A 203 7.06 -16.04 -11.18
CA HIS A 203 7.47 -15.74 -12.55
C HIS A 203 6.68 -14.54 -13.04
N VAL A 204 7.36 -13.61 -13.70
CA VAL A 204 6.74 -12.42 -14.28
C VAL A 204 7.53 -11.94 -15.49
N SER A 205 6.80 -11.51 -16.51
CA SER A 205 7.32 -10.83 -17.70
C SER A 205 6.38 -9.70 -18.09
N GLY A 206 6.91 -8.58 -18.55
CA GLY A 206 6.09 -7.44 -18.89
C GLY A 206 6.71 -6.53 -19.92
N PHE A 207 5.88 -5.64 -20.46
CA PHE A 207 6.25 -4.54 -21.35
C PHE A 207 5.76 -3.24 -20.73
N CYS A 208 6.58 -2.23 -20.77
CA CYS A 208 6.25 -0.90 -20.27
C CYS A 208 6.66 0.16 -21.30
N ALA A 209 5.93 1.24 -21.34
CA ALA A 209 6.18 2.37 -22.23
C ALA A 209 5.67 3.68 -21.62
N ASN A 210 6.25 4.77 -22.09
CA ASN A 210 5.71 6.11 -21.91
C ASN A 210 5.07 6.56 -23.23
N ARG A 211 3.74 6.49 -23.30
CA ARG A 211 2.98 6.72 -24.54
C ARG A 211 2.50 8.16 -24.71
N ALA A 212 2.18 8.83 -23.61
CA ALA A 212 1.70 10.22 -23.63
C ALA A 212 2.82 11.25 -23.55
N GLY A 213 4.00 10.88 -23.02
CA GLY A 213 5.15 11.79 -22.90
C GLY A 213 4.92 12.99 -21.97
N LEU A 214 3.98 12.86 -21.00
CA LEU A 214 3.65 13.94 -20.05
C LEU A 214 4.69 14.06 -18.93
N TYR A 215 5.32 12.95 -18.55
CA TYR A 215 6.34 12.84 -17.50
C TYR A 215 7.35 11.72 -17.87
N GLU A 216 8.35 11.47 -17.03
CA GLU A 216 9.45 10.54 -17.36
C GLU A 216 9.12 9.06 -17.12
N THR A 217 8.25 8.76 -16.15
CA THR A 217 7.93 7.37 -15.79
C THR A 217 6.97 6.75 -16.78
N GLU A 218 6.88 5.42 -16.76
CA GLU A 218 6.01 4.64 -17.62
C GLU A 218 4.54 4.93 -17.30
N ASP A 219 3.76 5.20 -18.33
CA ASP A 219 2.31 5.45 -18.24
C ASP A 219 1.45 4.29 -18.75
N THR A 220 2.08 3.30 -19.39
CA THR A 220 1.42 2.12 -19.94
C THR A 220 2.26 0.89 -19.63
N VAL A 221 1.66 -0.08 -18.94
CA VAL A 221 2.32 -1.32 -18.51
C VAL A 221 1.42 -2.51 -18.81
N SER A 222 2.00 -3.59 -19.31
CA SER A 222 1.33 -4.88 -19.54
C SER A 222 2.23 -6.00 -19.04
N ALA A 223 1.66 -6.97 -18.30
CA ALA A 223 2.43 -8.06 -17.73
C ALA A 223 1.64 -9.37 -17.71
N SER A 224 2.39 -10.49 -17.79
CA SER A 224 1.93 -11.82 -17.44
C SER A 224 2.74 -12.35 -16.27
N PHE A 225 2.09 -13.09 -15.37
CA PHE A 225 2.74 -13.61 -14.16
C PHE A 225 2.17 -14.98 -13.77
N GLN A 226 2.91 -15.68 -12.93
CA GLN A 226 2.52 -16.98 -12.40
C GLN A 226 2.74 -17.02 -10.90
N PHE A 227 1.73 -17.48 -10.17
CA PHE A 227 1.81 -17.72 -8.73
C PHE A 227 2.55 -19.03 -8.41
N VAL A 228 2.91 -19.20 -7.15
CA VAL A 228 3.72 -20.33 -6.66
C VAL A 228 3.11 -21.69 -6.96
N ASP A 229 1.79 -21.80 -7.03
CA ASP A 229 1.04 -23.02 -7.35
C ASP A 229 0.85 -23.26 -8.86
N GLY A 230 1.42 -22.39 -9.70
CA GLY A 230 1.30 -22.47 -11.16
C GLY A 230 0.11 -21.70 -11.75
N LEU A 231 -0.74 -21.07 -10.93
CA LEU A 231 -1.87 -20.28 -11.41
C LEU A 231 -1.39 -19.11 -12.29
N PRO A 232 -1.87 -18.98 -13.55
CA PRO A 232 -1.49 -17.87 -14.41
C PRO A 232 -2.32 -16.62 -14.13
N GLY A 233 -1.68 -15.46 -14.31
CA GLY A 233 -2.33 -14.16 -14.25
C GLY A 233 -1.80 -13.19 -15.29
N SER A 234 -2.57 -12.15 -15.56
CA SER A 234 -2.15 -11.04 -16.42
C SER A 234 -2.65 -9.70 -15.89
N GLY A 235 -1.99 -8.62 -16.28
CA GLY A 235 -2.40 -7.28 -15.89
C GLY A 235 -2.05 -6.24 -16.95
N THR A 236 -2.93 -5.24 -17.07
CA THR A 236 -2.69 -4.04 -17.88
C THR A 236 -2.99 -2.80 -17.03
N TRP A 237 -2.09 -1.83 -17.08
CA TRP A 237 -2.22 -0.54 -16.40
C TRP A 237 -1.95 0.56 -17.40
N CYS A 238 -2.89 1.48 -17.57
CA CYS A 238 -2.76 2.64 -18.46
C CYS A 238 -3.18 3.90 -17.70
N PHE A 239 -2.26 4.85 -17.57
CA PHE A 239 -2.45 6.11 -16.87
C PHE A 239 -2.60 7.30 -17.83
N CYS A 240 -2.79 7.02 -19.11
CA CYS A 240 -2.97 7.99 -20.19
C CYS A 240 -4.16 7.66 -21.10
N ALA A 241 -5.13 6.89 -20.61
CA ALA A 241 -6.30 6.48 -21.37
C ALA A 241 -7.28 7.64 -21.59
N HIS A 242 -8.10 7.55 -22.63
CA HIS A 242 -9.28 8.39 -22.73
C HIS A 242 -10.31 8.03 -21.65
N ASP A 243 -11.09 8.98 -21.19
CA ASP A 243 -12.03 8.76 -20.08
C ASP A 243 -13.06 7.66 -20.35
N SER A 244 -13.48 7.47 -21.60
CA SER A 244 -14.37 6.37 -22.00
C SER A 244 -13.79 4.97 -21.83
N ALA A 245 -12.46 4.85 -21.64
CA ALA A 245 -11.77 3.59 -21.37
C ALA A 245 -11.48 3.37 -19.88
N ARG A 246 -11.95 4.30 -19.00
CA ARG A 246 -11.75 4.21 -17.55
C ARG A 246 -12.22 2.86 -17.03
N THR A 247 -11.36 2.16 -16.32
CA THR A 247 -11.67 0.87 -15.70
C THR A 247 -10.78 0.60 -14.50
N ASP A 248 -11.36 0.00 -13.48
CA ASP A 248 -10.69 -0.52 -12.30
C ASP A 248 -11.29 -1.90 -12.02
N ARG A 249 -10.65 -2.95 -12.53
CA ARG A 249 -11.24 -4.29 -12.47
C ARG A 249 -10.18 -5.35 -12.24
N ILE A 250 -10.43 -6.20 -11.25
CA ILE A 250 -9.82 -7.52 -11.13
C ILE A 250 -10.88 -8.55 -11.43
N GLN A 251 -10.53 -9.54 -12.23
CA GLN A 251 -11.35 -10.70 -12.54
C GLN A 251 -10.62 -11.96 -12.06
N ILE A 252 -11.30 -12.77 -11.27
CA ILE A 252 -10.86 -14.11 -10.86
C ILE A 252 -11.77 -15.11 -11.57
N ILE A 253 -11.17 -16.00 -12.36
CA ILE A 253 -11.86 -16.98 -13.20
C ILE A 253 -11.71 -18.35 -12.56
N GLY A 254 -12.81 -18.96 -12.23
CA GLY A 254 -12.89 -20.35 -11.77
C GLY A 254 -13.56 -21.26 -12.81
N ASP A 255 -13.50 -22.56 -12.60
CA ASP A 255 -14.13 -23.58 -13.47
C ASP A 255 -15.65 -23.70 -13.26
N GLN A 256 -16.21 -23.07 -12.22
CA GLN A 256 -17.64 -23.06 -11.92
C GLN A 256 -18.24 -21.64 -11.87
N GLY A 257 -17.42 -20.61 -12.09
CA GLY A 257 -17.89 -19.25 -12.07
C GLY A 257 -16.77 -18.22 -12.15
N GLN A 258 -17.12 -16.96 -11.97
CA GLN A 258 -16.14 -15.86 -11.95
C GLN A 258 -16.52 -14.79 -10.95
N LEU A 259 -15.53 -14.06 -10.49
CA LEU A 259 -15.66 -12.95 -9.57
C LEU A 259 -15.03 -11.70 -10.18
N HIS A 260 -15.75 -10.58 -10.14
CA HIS A 260 -15.24 -9.28 -10.54
C HIS A 260 -15.31 -8.29 -9.39
N PHE A 261 -14.27 -7.50 -9.20
CA PHE A 261 -14.25 -6.44 -8.21
C PHE A 261 -13.29 -5.31 -8.60
N SER A 262 -13.47 -4.14 -8.00
CA SER A 262 -12.61 -2.98 -8.17
C SER A 262 -11.72 -2.78 -6.95
N VAL A 263 -10.57 -2.10 -7.11
CA VAL A 263 -9.62 -1.88 -6.00
C VAL A 263 -9.70 -0.44 -5.47
N PHE A 264 -10.08 0.51 -6.31
CA PHE A 264 -10.07 1.93 -5.97
C PHE A 264 -11.46 2.56 -5.95
N THR A 265 -12.39 2.07 -6.79
CA THR A 265 -13.74 2.62 -6.92
C THR A 265 -14.76 1.95 -6.00
N TYR A 266 -14.45 0.78 -5.46
CA TYR A 266 -15.32 -0.02 -4.57
C TYR A 266 -16.71 -0.26 -5.18
N GLU A 267 -16.76 -0.51 -6.50
CA GLU A 267 -17.98 -0.96 -7.17
C GLU A 267 -18.48 -2.28 -6.56
N PRO A 268 -19.78 -2.61 -6.68
CA PRO A 268 -20.29 -3.88 -6.16
C PRO A 268 -19.47 -5.07 -6.65
N ILE A 269 -19.12 -5.99 -5.74
CA ILE A 269 -18.50 -7.25 -6.12
C ILE A 269 -19.51 -8.03 -6.94
N THR A 270 -19.16 -8.42 -8.15
CA THR A 270 -20.03 -9.20 -9.04
C THR A 270 -19.58 -10.66 -9.03
N LEU A 271 -20.42 -11.54 -8.52
CA LEU A 271 -20.26 -12.99 -8.54
C LEU A 271 -21.19 -13.59 -9.61
N GLN A 272 -20.61 -14.36 -10.54
CA GLN A 272 -21.34 -15.07 -11.58
C GLN A 272 -21.05 -16.57 -11.51
N THR A 273 -22.10 -17.36 -11.33
CA THR A 273 -22.07 -18.83 -11.28
C THR A 273 -23.18 -19.39 -12.15
N GLN A 274 -23.36 -20.70 -12.18
CA GLN A 274 -24.49 -21.34 -12.84
C GLN A 274 -25.86 -20.95 -12.22
N GLU A 275 -25.85 -20.52 -10.94
CA GLU A 275 -27.07 -20.06 -10.24
C GLU A 275 -27.49 -18.66 -10.63
N GLY A 276 -26.64 -17.92 -11.38
CA GLY A 276 -26.92 -16.58 -11.88
C GLY A 276 -25.84 -15.55 -11.48
N THR A 277 -26.22 -14.29 -11.55
CA THR A 277 -25.35 -13.16 -11.20
C THR A 277 -25.82 -12.49 -9.91
N GLN A 278 -24.92 -12.31 -8.97
CA GLN A 278 -25.13 -11.59 -7.72
C GLN A 278 -24.22 -10.36 -7.66
N GLN A 279 -24.73 -9.25 -7.13
CA GLN A 279 -23.98 -8.04 -6.82
C GLN A 279 -23.97 -7.81 -5.32
N LEU A 280 -22.78 -7.71 -4.73
CA LEU A 280 -22.59 -7.54 -3.29
C LEU A 280 -21.99 -6.15 -3.01
N GLN A 281 -22.78 -5.29 -2.36
CA GLN A 281 -22.34 -3.98 -1.92
C GLN A 281 -21.80 -4.10 -0.50
N ILE A 282 -20.50 -3.92 -0.34
CA ILE A 282 -19.82 -4.01 0.96
C ILE A 282 -19.26 -2.64 1.34
N PRO A 283 -19.78 -1.98 2.37
CA PRO A 283 -19.26 -0.69 2.80
C PRO A 283 -17.90 -0.82 3.49
N ASN A 284 -17.03 0.14 3.24
CA ASN A 284 -15.76 0.28 3.96
C ASN A 284 -15.89 1.32 5.08
N PRO A 285 -15.05 1.26 6.12
CA PRO A 285 -15.04 2.28 7.16
C PRO A 285 -14.60 3.64 6.58
N PRO A 286 -15.03 4.77 7.21
CA PRO A 286 -14.63 6.12 6.77
C PRO A 286 -13.11 6.30 6.73
N HIS A 287 -12.40 5.74 7.69
CA HIS A 287 -10.94 5.71 7.73
C HIS A 287 -10.45 4.35 7.23
N VAL A 288 -10.16 4.27 5.93
CA VAL A 288 -9.83 3.00 5.26
C VAL A 288 -8.59 2.28 5.82
N GLN A 289 -7.72 2.97 6.52
CA GLN A 289 -6.56 2.33 7.17
C GLN A 289 -6.85 1.83 8.59
N LEU A 290 -7.99 2.21 9.18
CA LEU A 290 -8.33 1.86 10.56
C LEU A 290 -8.20 0.35 10.88
N PRO A 291 -8.73 -0.58 10.06
CA PRO A 291 -8.65 -2.00 10.39
C PRO A 291 -7.22 -2.55 10.43
N LEU A 292 -6.35 -2.08 9.53
CA LEU A 292 -4.94 -2.51 9.55
C LEU A 292 -4.18 -1.87 10.71
N ILE A 293 -4.37 -0.58 10.99
CA ILE A 293 -3.71 0.10 12.12
C ILE A 293 -4.11 -0.57 13.43
N GLU A 294 -5.38 -0.93 13.59
CA GLU A 294 -5.86 -1.69 14.76
C GLU A 294 -5.13 -3.03 14.89
N GLN A 295 -4.93 -3.76 13.79
CA GLN A 295 -4.19 -5.00 13.79
C GLN A 295 -2.71 -4.83 14.15
N VAL A 296 -2.07 -3.76 13.66
CA VAL A 296 -0.69 -3.40 14.04
C VAL A 296 -0.59 -3.05 15.52
N VAL A 297 -1.52 -2.24 16.04
CA VAL A 297 -1.57 -1.90 17.47
C VAL A 297 -1.74 -3.16 18.32
N LYS A 298 -2.66 -4.05 17.99
CA LYS A 298 -2.85 -5.34 18.67
C LYS A 298 -1.59 -6.22 18.63
N HIS A 299 -0.88 -6.23 17.51
CA HIS A 299 0.41 -6.94 17.41
C HIS A 299 1.44 -6.37 18.39
N LEU A 300 1.59 -5.04 18.43
CA LEU A 300 2.53 -4.36 19.31
C LEU A 300 2.18 -4.54 20.81
N GLN A 301 0.90 -4.69 21.11
CA GLN A 301 0.39 -5.01 22.45
C GLN A 301 0.49 -6.52 22.78
N GLY A 302 0.81 -7.38 21.79
CA GLY A 302 0.91 -8.83 21.99
C GLY A 302 -0.42 -9.56 22.04
N THR A 303 -1.52 -8.95 21.60
CA THR A 303 -2.88 -9.55 21.61
C THR A 303 -3.30 -10.17 20.29
N ALA A 304 -2.58 -9.88 19.19
CA ALA A 304 -2.79 -10.48 17.88
C ALA A 304 -1.49 -10.52 17.07
N THR A 305 -1.50 -11.20 15.92
CA THR A 305 -0.38 -11.23 14.96
C THR A 305 -0.76 -10.47 13.69
N CYS A 306 0.07 -9.52 13.24
CA CYS A 306 -0.05 -8.87 11.96
C CYS A 306 0.97 -9.46 10.98
N SER A 307 0.51 -10.00 9.86
CA SER A 307 1.34 -10.63 8.82
C SER A 307 1.85 -9.67 7.75
N LEU A 308 1.40 -8.40 7.78
CA LEU A 308 1.82 -7.36 6.83
C LEU A 308 3.15 -6.71 7.24
N ASP A 309 4.18 -7.51 7.31
CA ASP A 309 5.54 -7.08 7.60
C ASP A 309 6.32 -6.65 6.34
N SER A 310 7.53 -6.16 6.53
CA SER A 310 8.41 -5.75 5.44
C SER A 310 8.82 -6.91 4.52
N VAL A 311 8.81 -8.15 5.00
CA VAL A 311 9.16 -9.34 4.19
C VAL A 311 8.05 -9.63 3.19
N SER A 312 6.79 -9.67 3.64
CA SER A 312 5.63 -9.89 2.77
C SER A 312 5.50 -8.77 1.71
N ALA A 313 5.76 -7.52 2.10
CA ALA A 313 5.72 -6.38 1.20
C ALA A 313 6.83 -6.40 0.12
N THR A 314 7.97 -6.98 0.42
CA THR A 314 9.12 -7.05 -0.50
C THR A 314 8.81 -7.83 -1.77
N SER A 315 7.96 -8.86 -1.71
CA SER A 315 7.55 -9.62 -2.90
C SER A 315 6.81 -8.75 -3.92
N VAL A 316 6.03 -7.78 -3.47
CA VAL A 316 5.33 -6.83 -4.34
C VAL A 316 6.32 -5.94 -5.09
N ASN A 317 7.33 -5.42 -4.40
CA ASN A 317 8.38 -4.62 -5.01
C ASN A 317 9.19 -5.43 -6.05
N TRP A 318 9.50 -6.70 -5.74
CA TRP A 318 10.16 -7.60 -6.68
C TRP A 318 9.36 -7.76 -7.98
N VAL A 319 8.06 -8.00 -7.90
CA VAL A 319 7.18 -8.13 -9.07
C VAL A 319 7.19 -6.83 -9.90
N MET A 320 7.06 -5.68 -9.25
CA MET A 320 7.05 -4.39 -9.93
C MET A 320 8.38 -4.09 -10.63
N ASP A 321 9.51 -4.35 -9.96
CA ASP A 321 10.84 -4.13 -10.53
C ASP A 321 11.12 -5.05 -11.71
N LYS A 322 10.68 -6.32 -11.64
CA LYS A 322 10.74 -7.26 -12.78
C LYS A 322 9.91 -6.77 -13.96
N ILE A 323 8.68 -6.30 -13.74
CA ILE A 323 7.81 -5.77 -14.81
C ILE A 323 8.45 -4.55 -15.48
N LEU A 324 9.08 -3.66 -14.72
CA LEU A 324 9.72 -2.46 -15.25
C LEU A 324 11.20 -2.66 -15.65
N HIS A 325 11.67 -3.92 -15.75
CA HIS A 325 13.04 -4.28 -16.15
C HIS A 325 14.15 -3.62 -15.33
N LYS A 326 13.94 -3.50 -14.01
CA LYS A 326 14.92 -2.97 -13.05
C LYS A 326 15.78 -4.07 -12.40
N LEU A 327 15.41 -5.33 -12.60
CA LEU A 327 16.10 -6.54 -12.08
C LEU A 327 16.49 -7.47 -13.21
#